data_7ff0a8d395815ca870dba7979b7e4834
#
_entry.id   7ff0a8d395815ca870dba7979b7e4834
#
_cell.length_a   1.000
_cell.length_b   1.000
_cell.length_c   1.000
_cell.angle_alpha   90.00
_cell.angle_beta   90.00
_cell.angle_gamma   90.00
#
_symmetry.space_group_name_H-M   'P 1'
#
loop_
_entity.id
_entity.type
_entity.pdbx_description
1 polymer ?
#
loop_
_entity_poly.entity_id
_entity_poly.type
_entity_poly.pdbx_seq_one_letter_code
_entity_poly.pdbx_strand_id
1 'polypeptide(L)'
;MIRRVRYAVGAALAATVLSGCVGLHADPAIRTGLAVGADSGDRVVYVPPGPQEGASPEAIVRGFVRAAAVPGEGVTVARSYLTRALAATWNPDARADVVSATDGELRLVRPGVYELRATLLGQV
;
A
#
# COMPACT_ATOMS: atom_id res chain seq x y z
N MET A 1 -73.38 -10.68 13.02
CA MET A 1 -72.17 -10.33 13.81
C MET A 1 -70.89 -10.96 13.24
N ILE A 2 -70.93 -12.10 12.64
CA ILE A 2 -69.72 -12.85 12.15
C ILE A 2 -68.97 -12.13 10.99
N ARG A 3 -69.69 -11.42 10.10
CA ARG A 3 -69.06 -10.70 8.94
C ARG A 3 -68.18 -9.52 9.37
N ARG A 4 -68.55 -8.78 10.41
CA ARG A 4 -67.75 -7.65 10.89
C ARG A 4 -66.45 -8.04 11.56
N VAL A 5 -66.44 -9.21 12.25
CA VAL A 5 -65.26 -9.78 12.89
C VAL A 5 -64.20 -10.21 11.83
N ARG A 6 -64.64 -10.75 10.70
CA ARG A 6 -63.73 -11.21 9.60
C ARG A 6 -62.98 -10.04 8.96
N TYR A 7 -63.61 -8.88 8.83
CA TYR A 7 -62.95 -7.67 8.29
C TYR A 7 -61.97 -7.07 9.31
N ALA A 8 -62.28 -7.11 10.57
CA ALA A 8 -61.40 -6.62 11.64
C ALA A 8 -60.11 -7.45 11.77
N VAL A 9 -60.21 -8.78 11.63
CA VAL A 9 -59.03 -9.69 11.63
C VAL A 9 -58.19 -9.50 10.37
N GLY A 10 -58.79 -9.30 9.20
CA GLY A 10 -58.09 -9.01 7.95
C GLY A 10 -57.33 -7.70 7.95
N ALA A 11 -57.91 -6.64 8.56
CA ALA A 11 -57.26 -5.36 8.69
C ALA A 11 -56.08 -5.38 9.68
N ALA A 12 -56.18 -6.16 10.75
CA ALA A 12 -55.10 -6.34 11.72
C ALA A 12 -53.90 -7.10 11.15
N LEU A 13 -54.13 -8.10 10.30
CA LEU A 13 -53.03 -8.82 9.64
C LEU A 13 -52.34 -7.97 8.56
N ALA A 14 -53.07 -7.09 7.86
CA ALA A 14 -52.48 -6.21 6.85
C ALA A 14 -51.57 -5.13 7.47
N ALA A 15 -51.86 -4.70 8.70
CA ALA A 15 -51.06 -3.67 9.40
C ALA A 15 -49.69 -4.20 9.86
N THR A 16 -49.52 -5.50 10.08
CA THR A 16 -48.27 -6.09 10.58
C THR A 16 -47.24 -6.33 9.48
N VAL A 17 -47.64 -6.33 8.21
CA VAL A 17 -46.70 -6.58 7.08
C VAL A 17 -45.98 -5.30 6.63
N LEU A 18 -46.48 -4.10 7.00
CA LEU A 18 -45.84 -2.82 6.62
C LEU A 18 -44.78 -2.31 7.59
N SER A 19 -44.54 -3.00 8.71
CA SER A 19 -43.54 -2.57 9.70
C SER A 19 -42.13 -3.09 9.41
N GLY A 20 -41.90 -3.74 8.26
CA GLY A 20 -40.65 -4.40 7.92
C GLY A 20 -39.58 -3.54 7.23
N CYS A 21 -39.79 -2.23 7.07
CA CYS A 21 -38.78 -1.36 6.49
C CYS A 21 -38.24 -0.38 7.53
N VAL A 22 -37.71 -0.89 8.64
CA VAL A 22 -36.89 -0.07 9.53
C VAL A 22 -35.45 -0.16 9.07
N GLY A 23 -35.10 0.82 8.20
CA GLY A 23 -33.84 1.49 8.31
C GLY A 23 -32.58 0.60 8.24
N LEU A 24 -32.22 0.14 7.04
CA LEU A 24 -30.82 0.18 6.67
C LEU A 24 -30.39 1.66 6.80
N HIS A 25 -29.94 2.06 7.95
CA HIS A 25 -29.06 3.21 8.07
C HIS A 25 -27.77 2.82 7.34
N ALA A 26 -27.81 2.98 6.02
CA ALA A 26 -26.61 3.07 5.21
C ALA A 26 -26.05 4.47 5.45
N ASP A 27 -25.56 4.70 6.63
CA ASP A 27 -24.51 5.67 6.84
C ASP A 27 -23.31 4.86 7.34
N PRO A 28 -22.48 4.31 6.44
CA PRO A 28 -21.13 4.10 6.81
C PRO A 28 -20.56 5.51 6.98
N ALA A 29 -20.79 6.13 8.12
CA ALA A 29 -19.85 7.13 8.57
C ALA A 29 -18.50 6.47 8.33
N ILE A 30 -17.80 6.92 7.28
CA ILE A 30 -16.40 6.63 7.10
C ILE A 30 -15.80 7.12 8.41
N ARG A 31 -15.73 6.24 9.38
CA ARG A 31 -14.95 6.47 10.57
C ARG A 31 -13.54 6.52 10.01
N THR A 32 -13.09 7.74 9.77
CA THR A 32 -11.66 8.01 9.69
C THR A 32 -11.05 7.11 10.74
N GLY A 33 -10.26 6.12 10.29
CA GLY A 33 -9.66 5.15 11.19
C GLY A 33 -9.09 5.90 12.37
N LEU A 34 -9.01 5.24 13.52
CA LEU A 34 -8.53 5.78 14.78
C LEU A 34 -7.70 7.02 14.51
N ALA A 35 -8.18 8.21 14.90
CA ALA A 35 -7.34 9.38 14.89
C ALA A 35 -6.10 8.95 15.66
N VAL A 36 -5.05 8.59 14.93
CA VAL A 36 -3.72 8.48 15.49
C VAL A 36 -3.53 9.89 16.03
N GLY A 37 -3.64 10.00 17.34
CA GLY A 37 -3.57 11.28 18.01
C GLY A 37 -2.38 12.00 17.44
N ALA A 38 -2.51 13.30 17.20
CA ALA A 38 -1.42 14.17 16.78
C ALA A 38 -0.31 14.27 17.86
N ASP A 39 -0.40 13.48 18.90
CA ASP A 39 0.73 13.16 19.75
C ASP A 39 1.74 12.44 18.86
N SER A 40 2.83 13.10 18.68
CA SER A 40 4.13 12.68 18.15
C SER A 40 4.54 11.27 18.63
N GLY A 41 3.62 10.32 18.46
CA GLY A 41 3.86 8.91 18.61
C GLY A 41 4.98 8.57 17.65
N ASP A 42 6.04 8.15 18.21
CA ASP A 42 7.28 7.67 17.65
C ASP A 42 6.98 7.00 16.30
N ARG A 43 7.09 7.81 15.25
CA ARG A 43 6.85 7.35 13.89
C ARG A 43 8.04 6.48 13.58
N VAL A 44 7.87 5.16 13.66
CA VAL A 44 8.93 4.24 13.28
C VAL A 44 9.25 4.51 11.81
N VAL A 45 10.27 5.32 11.59
CA VAL A 45 10.82 5.58 10.25
C VAL A 45 11.75 4.40 9.96
N TYR A 46 11.33 3.55 9.06
CA TYR A 46 12.21 2.49 8.56
C TYR A 46 13.28 3.11 7.67
N VAL A 47 14.53 3.05 8.12
CA VAL A 47 15.70 3.43 7.32
C VAL A 47 16.36 2.15 6.82
N PRO A 48 16.41 1.92 5.51
CA PRO A 48 17.09 0.74 4.97
C PRO A 48 18.58 0.78 5.29
N PRO A 49 19.23 -0.38 5.47
CA PRO A 49 20.68 -0.41 5.68
C PRO A 49 21.42 0.09 4.44
N GLY A 50 22.56 0.75 4.64
CA GLY A 50 23.48 1.12 3.57
C GLY A 50 24.35 -0.05 3.09
N PRO A 51 25.22 0.20 2.07
CA PRO A 51 26.11 -0.82 1.54
C PRO A 51 27.09 -1.29 2.63
N GLN A 52 27.29 -2.60 2.69
CA GLN A 52 28.23 -3.19 3.62
C GLN A 52 29.58 -3.41 2.94
N GLU A 53 30.67 -3.23 3.68
CA GLU A 53 32.00 -3.53 3.18
C GLU A 53 32.13 -5.02 2.81
N GLY A 54 32.70 -5.31 1.65
CA GLY A 54 32.82 -6.69 1.14
C GLY A 54 31.52 -7.31 0.63
N ALA A 55 30.44 -6.54 0.52
CA ALA A 55 29.18 -7.03 -0.02
C ALA A 55 29.37 -7.50 -1.48
N SER A 56 28.69 -8.59 -1.83
CA SER A 56 28.69 -9.08 -3.22
C SER A 56 28.02 -8.08 -4.17
N PRO A 57 28.36 -8.07 -5.46
CA PRO A 57 27.71 -7.20 -6.43
C PRO A 57 26.18 -7.37 -6.46
N GLU A 58 25.68 -8.59 -6.30
CA GLU A 58 24.24 -8.85 -6.20
C GLU A 58 23.63 -8.19 -4.97
N ALA A 59 24.31 -8.27 -3.81
CA ALA A 59 23.84 -7.64 -2.57
C ALA A 59 23.78 -6.11 -2.72
N ILE A 60 24.75 -5.50 -3.42
CA ILE A 60 24.77 -4.06 -3.73
C ILE A 60 23.55 -3.69 -4.59
N VAL A 61 23.27 -4.42 -5.67
CA VAL A 61 22.12 -4.12 -6.54
C VAL A 61 20.81 -4.29 -5.78
N ARG A 62 20.63 -5.37 -5.03
CA ARG A 62 19.42 -5.60 -4.21
C ARG A 62 19.26 -4.53 -3.13
N GLY A 63 20.36 -4.12 -2.51
CA GLY A 63 20.37 -3.07 -1.50
C GLY A 63 19.92 -1.73 -2.07
N PHE A 64 20.45 -1.35 -3.23
CA PHE A 64 20.04 -0.15 -3.95
C PHE A 64 18.54 -0.15 -4.26
N VAL A 65 18.03 -1.22 -4.90
CA VAL A 65 16.62 -1.33 -5.28
C VAL A 65 15.71 -1.23 -4.04
N ARG A 66 16.08 -1.92 -2.96
CA ARG A 66 15.31 -1.90 -1.72
C ARG A 66 15.32 -0.53 -1.06
N ALA A 67 16.45 0.16 -1.07
CA ALA A 67 16.55 1.50 -0.50
C ALA A 67 15.78 2.52 -1.37
N ALA A 68 15.88 2.44 -2.68
CA ALA A 68 15.18 3.32 -3.61
C ALA A 68 13.64 3.19 -3.53
N ALA A 69 13.14 2.04 -3.05
CA ALA A 69 11.70 1.83 -2.84
C ALA A 69 11.15 2.53 -1.58
N VAL A 70 12.00 3.06 -0.70
CA VAL A 70 11.60 3.75 0.53
C VAL A 70 11.67 5.25 0.33
N PRO A 71 10.53 5.98 0.38
CA PRO A 71 10.54 7.45 0.24
C PRO A 71 11.35 8.14 1.35
N GLY A 72 11.86 9.33 1.06
CA GLY A 72 12.60 10.14 2.03
C GLY A 72 14.00 9.59 2.31
N GLU A 73 14.23 9.11 3.52
CA GLU A 73 15.56 8.63 3.96
C GLU A 73 16.10 7.49 3.08
N GLY A 74 15.22 6.67 2.51
CA GLY A 74 15.62 5.61 1.60
C GLY A 74 16.34 6.11 0.36
N VAL A 75 15.96 7.25 -0.18
CA VAL A 75 16.63 7.89 -1.33
C VAL A 75 18.07 8.27 -0.98
N THR A 76 18.31 8.79 0.21
CA THR A 76 19.66 9.10 0.72
C THR A 76 20.50 7.85 0.82
N VAL A 77 19.93 6.78 1.36
CA VAL A 77 20.61 5.48 1.45
C VAL A 77 20.84 4.86 0.08
N ALA A 78 19.87 4.91 -0.83
CA ALA A 78 20.03 4.42 -2.20
C ALA A 78 21.23 5.09 -2.90
N ARG A 79 21.38 6.40 -2.73
CA ARG A 79 22.51 7.17 -3.29
C ARG A 79 23.86 6.64 -2.81
N SER A 80 23.96 6.11 -1.60
CA SER A 80 25.20 5.54 -1.07
C SER A 80 25.65 4.25 -1.75
N TYR A 81 24.76 3.55 -2.44
CA TYR A 81 25.09 2.37 -3.25
C TYR A 81 25.70 2.70 -4.62
N LEU A 82 25.61 3.96 -5.04
CA LEU A 82 26.09 4.42 -6.33
C LEU A 82 27.55 4.84 -6.27
N THR A 83 28.24 4.74 -7.40
CA THR A 83 29.57 5.37 -7.54
C THR A 83 29.43 6.87 -7.36
N ARG A 84 30.52 7.53 -6.92
CA ARG A 84 30.51 8.99 -6.72
C ARG A 84 30.05 9.76 -7.96
N ALA A 85 30.49 9.34 -9.14
CA ALA A 85 30.11 9.98 -10.40
C ALA A 85 28.60 9.84 -10.67
N LEU A 86 28.04 8.66 -10.49
CA LEU A 86 26.62 8.42 -10.70
C LEU A 86 25.76 9.09 -9.60
N ALA A 87 26.20 9.02 -8.35
CA ALA A 87 25.50 9.67 -7.24
C ALA A 87 25.34 11.19 -7.42
N ALA A 88 26.29 11.84 -8.09
CA ALA A 88 26.24 13.27 -8.35
C ALA A 88 25.19 13.67 -9.40
N THR A 89 24.84 12.77 -10.31
CA THR A 89 23.93 13.03 -11.44
C THR A 89 22.60 12.29 -11.31
N TRP A 90 22.49 11.32 -10.38
CA TRP A 90 21.28 10.53 -10.21
C TRP A 90 20.14 11.39 -9.64
N ASN A 91 19.04 11.43 -10.39
CA ASN A 91 17.81 12.09 -10.00
C ASN A 91 16.74 11.02 -9.70
N PRO A 92 16.32 10.83 -8.44
CA PRO A 92 15.30 9.86 -8.06
C PRO A 92 13.91 10.21 -8.60
N ASP A 93 13.66 11.49 -8.91
CA ASP A 93 12.36 12.00 -9.36
C ASP A 93 12.23 12.02 -10.90
N ALA A 94 13.28 11.63 -11.62
CA ALA A 94 13.24 11.64 -13.09
C ALA A 94 12.22 10.66 -13.65
N ARG A 95 12.05 9.52 -12.97
CA ARG A 95 11.08 8.47 -13.30
C ARG A 95 10.99 7.50 -12.11
N ALA A 96 9.77 7.15 -11.73
CA ALA A 96 9.51 6.10 -10.76
C ALA A 96 8.63 5.01 -11.39
N ASP A 97 9.13 3.78 -11.41
CA ASP A 97 8.40 2.61 -11.83
C ASP A 97 7.92 1.85 -10.58
N VAL A 98 6.62 1.67 -10.45
CA VAL A 98 6.02 0.86 -9.38
C VAL A 98 5.98 -0.58 -9.84
N VAL A 99 6.71 -1.45 -9.15
CA VAL A 99 6.84 -2.86 -9.49
C VAL A 99 6.32 -3.76 -8.37
N SER A 100 5.90 -4.98 -8.72
CA SER A 100 5.55 -5.98 -7.72
C SER A 100 6.79 -6.39 -6.92
N ALA A 101 6.71 -6.25 -5.59
CA ALA A 101 7.81 -6.64 -4.70
C ALA A 101 8.05 -8.16 -4.67
N THR A 102 7.06 -8.95 -5.10
CA THR A 102 7.09 -10.42 -5.02
C THR A 102 7.87 -11.05 -6.19
N ASP A 103 7.96 -10.37 -7.34
CA ASP A 103 8.40 -10.98 -8.60
C ASP A 103 9.75 -10.45 -9.10
N GLY A 104 10.47 -9.72 -8.27
CA GLY A 104 11.78 -9.17 -8.66
C GLY A 104 12.86 -10.24 -8.78
N GLU A 105 13.07 -10.80 -9.98
CA GLU A 105 14.17 -11.70 -10.28
C GLU A 105 15.43 -10.92 -10.69
N LEU A 106 16.48 -11.04 -9.89
CA LEU A 106 17.78 -10.46 -10.22
C LEU A 106 18.65 -11.54 -10.87
N ARG A 107 19.04 -11.32 -12.12
CA ARG A 107 19.81 -12.25 -12.92
C ARG A 107 21.15 -11.65 -13.33
N LEU A 108 22.22 -12.41 -13.15
CA LEU A 108 23.52 -12.07 -13.71
C LEU A 108 23.50 -12.34 -15.22
N VAL A 109 23.64 -11.31 -16.04
CA VAL A 109 23.67 -11.41 -17.51
C VAL A 109 25.10 -11.62 -18.01
N ARG A 110 26.06 -10.92 -17.42
CA ARG A 110 27.49 -11.01 -17.69
C ARG A 110 28.27 -10.48 -16.48
N PRO A 111 29.56 -10.77 -16.34
CA PRO A 111 30.36 -10.29 -15.22
C PRO A 111 30.14 -8.78 -14.97
N GLY A 112 29.69 -8.44 -13.76
CA GLY A 112 29.41 -7.07 -13.32
C GLY A 112 28.11 -6.44 -13.86
N VAL A 113 27.28 -7.18 -14.62
CA VAL A 113 26.00 -6.68 -15.16
C VAL A 113 24.85 -7.55 -14.71
N TYR A 114 23.92 -6.93 -13.99
CA TYR A 114 22.71 -7.56 -13.48
C TYR A 114 21.49 -6.97 -14.18
N GLU A 115 20.53 -7.82 -14.49
CA GLU A 115 19.21 -7.47 -14.99
C GLU A 115 18.19 -7.73 -13.88
N LEU A 116 17.41 -6.73 -13.54
CA LEU A 116 16.24 -6.89 -12.66
C LEU A 116 15.00 -7.02 -13.52
N ARG A 117 14.30 -8.13 -13.39
CA ARG A 117 12.98 -8.35 -14.00
C ARG A 117 11.92 -8.24 -12.93
N ALA A 118 10.94 -7.41 -13.15
CA ALA A 118 9.82 -7.24 -12.25
C ALA A 118 8.56 -6.91 -13.05
N THR A 119 7.41 -7.28 -12.52
CA THR A 119 6.13 -6.92 -13.13
C THR A 119 5.84 -5.45 -12.84
N LEU A 120 5.69 -4.66 -13.89
CA LEU A 120 5.34 -3.24 -13.78
C LEU A 120 3.87 -3.12 -13.42
N LEU A 121 3.57 -2.43 -12.32
CA LEU A 121 2.21 -2.12 -11.85
C LEU A 121 1.77 -0.73 -12.27
N GLY A 122 2.69 0.21 -12.46
CA GLY A 122 2.42 1.57 -12.88
C GLY A 122 3.68 2.41 -12.96
N GLN A 123 3.54 3.62 -13.50
CA GLN A 123 4.59 4.64 -13.58
C GLN A 123 4.08 5.93 -12.97
N VAL A 124 4.93 6.67 -12.28
CA VAL A 124 4.65 7.97 -11.68
C VAL A 124 5.60 9.01 -12.26
#